data_12a433f2a4216ed85eafe824af0bd660
#
_entry.id   12a433f2a4216ed85eafe824af0bd660
#
_cell.length_a   1.000
_cell.length_b   1.000
_cell.length_c   1.000
_cell.angle_alpha   90.00
_cell.angle_beta   90.00
_cell.angle_gamma   90.00
#
_symmetry.space_group_name_H-M   'P 1'
#
loop_
_entity.id
_entity.type
_entity.pdbx_description
1 polymer ?
#
loop_
_entity_poly.entity_id
_entity_poly.type
_entity_poly.pdbx_seq_one_letter_code
_entity_poly.pdbx_strand_id
1 'polypeptide(L)'
;LPQMEMSSDDVFSDYYDNILLISNDMGQFNVPSFGVYQITTMSPGEAYSIFLSGASDVDFSYPGAGFSRFTDMSQYDDLYNASISDHYDFVKTGISHPIILTSLNGMVEAGDEIAAYANGEVVGATKVVDPNGVTVIAAWGGYDQYGIELPGYTDGDAIELRVWKHTTGEELYVTADLDGSYYGETPLTSGSATVHDMSAVPMDFVLNQNYPNPFNPSTQIEYSLPESGQVTLSIYDVSGRLVQTLVDGVVASGYHTVTWNGKDSAGHTVSAGLYIY
;
A
#
# COMPACT_ATOMS: atom_id res chain seq x y z
N LEU A 1 -8.26 22.40 15.64
CA LEU A 1 -7.42 23.01 14.59
C LEU A 1 -6.37 23.91 15.23
N PRO A 2 -5.11 23.87 14.80
CA PRO A 2 -4.07 24.78 15.30
C PRO A 2 -4.47 26.23 15.04
N GLN A 3 -4.18 27.10 16.01
CA GLN A 3 -4.49 28.53 15.90
C GLN A 3 -3.29 29.35 15.40
N MET A 4 -2.14 28.74 15.34
CA MET A 4 -0.88 29.25 14.82
C MET A 4 -0.09 28.11 14.19
N GLU A 5 0.87 28.43 13.37
CA GLU A 5 1.80 27.47 12.81
C GLU A 5 2.66 26.86 13.94
N MET A 6 2.77 25.54 13.99
CA MET A 6 3.45 24.78 15.03
C MET A 6 4.19 23.60 14.45
N SER A 7 5.32 23.20 15.02
CA SER A 7 5.93 21.92 14.70
C SER A 7 4.99 20.78 15.12
N SER A 8 4.85 19.76 14.30
CA SER A 8 4.05 18.57 14.65
C SER A 8 4.61 17.86 15.89
N ASP A 9 5.93 17.88 16.06
CA ASP A 9 6.59 17.31 17.24
C ASP A 9 6.23 18.06 18.52
N ASP A 10 6.15 19.39 18.50
CA ASP A 10 5.69 20.19 19.64
C ASP A 10 4.25 19.88 20.04
N VAL A 11 3.44 19.44 19.08
CA VAL A 11 2.03 19.11 19.29
C VAL A 11 1.86 17.67 19.78
N PHE A 12 2.61 16.73 19.23
CA PHE A 12 2.32 15.29 19.37
C PHE A 12 3.36 14.46 20.09
N SER A 13 4.57 14.99 20.37
CA SER A 13 5.66 14.18 20.96
C SER A 13 5.27 13.48 22.27
N ASP A 14 4.45 14.13 23.10
CA ASP A 14 3.97 13.55 24.36
C ASP A 14 2.92 12.44 24.17
N TYR A 15 2.41 12.29 22.95
CA TYR A 15 1.34 11.35 22.59
C TYR A 15 1.76 10.25 21.65
N TYR A 16 3.00 10.25 21.15
CA TYR A 16 3.47 9.30 20.11
C TYR A 16 3.30 7.84 20.49
N ASP A 17 3.40 7.49 21.78
CA ASP A 17 3.17 6.12 22.24
C ASP A 17 1.70 5.67 22.09
N ASN A 18 0.77 6.61 21.97
CA ASN A 18 -0.67 6.38 21.83
C ASN A 18 -1.17 6.60 20.40
N ILE A 19 -0.33 7.13 19.51
CA ILE A 19 -0.71 7.46 18.15
C ILE A 19 -0.22 6.36 17.21
N LEU A 20 -1.15 5.77 16.45
CA LEU A 20 -0.85 4.87 15.36
C LEU A 20 -0.44 5.67 14.11
N LEU A 21 -1.23 6.68 13.75
CA LEU A 21 -1.09 7.43 12.52
C LEU A 21 -1.65 8.83 12.68
N ILE A 22 -0.95 9.82 12.13
CA ILE A 22 -1.49 11.16 11.83
C ILE A 22 -1.43 11.32 10.32
N SER A 23 -2.49 11.79 9.70
CA SER A 23 -2.54 12.09 8.27
C SER A 23 -3.16 13.44 7.99
N ASN A 24 -2.80 14.05 6.86
CA ASN A 24 -3.44 15.25 6.34
C ASN A 24 -4.01 15.00 4.93
N ASP A 25 -4.71 15.97 4.39
CA ASP A 25 -5.33 15.93 3.07
C ASP A 25 -4.31 16.06 1.90
N MET A 26 -3.04 16.32 2.21
CA MET A 26 -1.94 16.34 1.25
C MET A 26 -1.30 14.95 1.04
N GLY A 27 -1.73 13.93 1.81
CA GLY A 27 -1.16 12.58 1.78
C GLY A 27 0.16 12.45 2.51
N GLN A 28 0.43 13.35 3.46
CA GLN A 28 1.56 13.24 4.36
C GLN A 28 1.12 12.50 5.63
N PHE A 29 2.06 11.77 6.23
CA PHE A 29 1.82 10.93 7.40
C PHE A 29 2.90 11.09 8.45
N ASN A 30 2.48 11.03 9.73
CA ASN A 30 3.37 10.72 10.83
C ASN A 30 2.96 9.35 11.39
N VAL A 31 3.89 8.41 11.39
CA VAL A 31 3.70 7.05 11.93
C VAL A 31 4.83 6.77 12.89
N PRO A 32 4.67 7.14 14.17
CA PRO A 32 5.76 7.15 15.16
C PRO A 32 6.42 5.79 15.34
N SER A 33 5.63 4.69 15.32
CA SER A 33 6.14 3.32 15.46
C SER A 33 7.12 2.89 14.36
N PHE A 34 7.10 3.57 13.21
CA PHE A 34 8.01 3.31 12.08
C PHE A 34 9.03 4.44 11.87
N GLY A 35 9.03 5.48 12.74
CA GLY A 35 9.91 6.65 12.60
C GLY A 35 9.60 7.50 11.36
N VAL A 36 8.38 7.46 10.85
CA VAL A 36 7.93 8.23 9.68
C VAL A 36 7.32 9.54 10.16
N TYR A 37 7.86 10.67 9.71
CA TYR A 37 7.42 12.02 10.07
C TYR A 37 7.43 12.91 8.83
N GLN A 38 6.36 12.87 8.04
CA GLN A 38 6.19 13.69 6.83
C GLN A 38 5.43 14.99 7.09
N ILE A 39 4.62 15.03 8.16
CA ILE A 39 3.95 16.25 8.62
C ILE A 39 4.88 16.92 9.62
N THR A 40 5.67 17.89 9.18
CA THR A 40 6.66 18.58 10.00
C THR A 40 6.07 19.81 10.67
N THR A 41 5.13 20.46 9.99
CA THR A 41 4.46 21.69 10.46
C THR A 41 2.95 21.50 10.38
N MET A 42 2.27 21.96 11.40
CA MET A 42 0.81 22.05 11.45
C MET A 42 0.39 23.50 11.28
N SER A 43 -0.46 23.75 10.29
CA SER A 43 -0.88 25.12 9.92
C SER A 43 -2.34 25.40 10.29
N PRO A 44 -2.68 26.65 10.62
CA PRO A 44 -4.06 27.06 10.83
C PRO A 44 -4.94 26.83 9.61
N GLY A 45 -6.07 26.17 9.80
CA GLY A 45 -7.05 25.90 8.74
C GLY A 45 -6.87 24.56 8.04
N GLU A 46 -5.78 23.85 8.26
CA GLU A 46 -5.58 22.49 7.80
C GLU A 46 -6.27 21.47 8.70
N ALA A 47 -6.74 20.39 8.13
CA ALA A 47 -7.36 19.27 8.83
C ALA A 47 -6.38 18.11 8.96
N TYR A 48 -6.37 17.48 10.13
CA TYR A 48 -5.54 16.33 10.44
C TYR A 48 -6.40 15.21 11.01
N SER A 49 -6.23 14.01 10.53
CA SER A 49 -6.84 12.80 11.09
C SER A 49 -5.83 12.11 12.00
N ILE A 50 -6.26 11.74 13.20
CA ILE A 50 -5.41 11.08 14.20
C ILE A 50 -6.04 9.72 14.52
N PHE A 51 -5.29 8.66 14.33
CA PHE A 51 -5.67 7.30 14.68
C PHE A 51 -4.87 6.86 15.90
N LEU A 52 -5.57 6.37 16.92
CA LEU A 52 -4.94 5.90 18.15
C LEU A 52 -4.58 4.42 18.07
N SER A 53 -3.47 4.03 18.68
CA SER A 53 -2.95 2.65 18.71
C SER A 53 -3.65 1.74 19.72
N GLY A 54 -4.49 2.27 20.59
CA GLY A 54 -5.13 1.54 21.69
C GLY A 54 -6.59 1.92 21.92
N ALA A 55 -7.26 1.13 22.78
CA ALA A 55 -8.67 1.33 23.14
C ALA A 55 -8.90 2.33 24.27
N SER A 56 -7.87 3.04 24.74
CA SER A 56 -7.97 4.03 25.82
C SER A 56 -8.15 5.43 25.25
N ASP A 57 -9.03 6.21 25.88
CA ASP A 57 -9.18 7.62 25.59
C ASP A 57 -7.87 8.37 25.87
N VAL A 58 -7.52 9.29 24.98
CA VAL A 58 -6.37 10.17 25.12
C VAL A 58 -6.89 11.60 25.21
N ASP A 59 -6.64 12.25 26.34
CA ASP A 59 -6.94 13.68 26.52
C ASP A 59 -5.91 14.49 25.74
N PHE A 60 -6.30 14.96 24.55
CA PHE A 60 -5.45 15.77 23.70
C PHE A 60 -5.83 17.25 23.76
N SER A 61 -4.84 18.09 23.99
CA SER A 61 -4.99 19.54 23.86
C SER A 61 -3.83 20.14 23.08
N TYR A 62 -4.15 21.06 22.18
CA TYR A 62 -3.10 21.84 21.52
C TYR A 62 -2.31 22.65 22.56
N PRO A 63 -0.98 22.73 22.44
CA PRO A 63 -0.17 23.62 23.25
C PRO A 63 -0.71 25.08 23.17
N GLY A 64 -0.88 25.74 24.31
CA GLY A 64 -1.36 27.11 24.34
C GLY A 64 -0.37 28.11 23.74
N ALA A 65 -0.85 29.28 23.34
CA ALA A 65 -0.02 30.39 22.85
C ALA A 65 1.04 30.78 23.86
N GLY A 66 2.26 30.31 23.72
CA GLY A 66 3.38 30.52 24.66
C GLY A 66 4.48 29.46 24.50
N PHE A 67 4.22 28.38 23.79
CA PHE A 67 5.24 27.41 23.42
C PHE A 67 6.02 27.93 22.21
N SER A 68 7.27 28.29 22.43
CA SER A 68 8.23 28.59 21.36
C SER A 68 9.32 27.51 21.31
N ARG A 69 8.94 26.27 21.17
CA ARG A 69 9.86 25.22 20.75
C ARG A 69 9.53 24.88 19.32
N PHE A 70 10.19 25.52 18.39
CA PHE A 70 10.32 24.99 17.05
C PHE A 70 11.35 23.88 17.11
N THR A 71 10.90 22.62 17.12
CA THR A 71 11.76 21.50 16.79
C THR A 71 12.08 21.61 15.30
N ASP A 72 13.35 21.64 14.95
CA ASP A 72 13.76 21.70 13.55
C ASP A 72 13.51 20.31 12.91
N MET A 73 12.43 20.23 12.13
CA MET A 73 12.04 19.02 11.40
C MET A 73 12.40 19.07 9.91
N SER A 74 13.19 20.06 9.49
CA SER A 74 13.54 20.27 8.07
C SER A 74 14.16 19.04 7.38
N GLN A 75 14.88 18.18 8.13
CA GLN A 75 15.41 16.93 7.59
C GLN A 75 14.31 15.99 7.06
N TYR A 76 13.12 16.02 7.64
CA TYR A 76 11.99 15.20 7.17
C TYR A 76 11.31 15.82 5.96
N ASP A 77 11.26 17.16 5.87
CA ASP A 77 10.80 17.87 4.66
C ASP A 77 11.69 17.51 3.46
N ASP A 78 13.01 17.51 3.65
CA ASP A 78 13.95 17.14 2.60
C ASP A 78 13.75 15.69 2.14
N LEU A 79 13.56 14.74 3.09
CA LEU A 79 13.27 13.34 2.78
C LEU A 79 11.93 13.17 2.05
N TYR A 80 10.89 13.85 2.51
CA TYR A 80 9.58 13.80 1.86
C TYR A 80 9.65 14.35 0.43
N ASN A 81 10.25 15.50 0.23
CA ASN A 81 10.40 16.11 -1.09
C ASN A 81 11.24 15.23 -2.04
N ALA A 82 12.28 14.55 -1.51
CA ALA A 82 13.08 13.61 -2.28
C ALA A 82 12.31 12.35 -2.69
N SER A 83 11.23 12.01 -1.98
CA SER A 83 10.41 10.82 -2.23
C SER A 83 9.23 11.05 -3.18
N ILE A 84 9.01 12.26 -3.68
CA ILE A 84 7.92 12.54 -4.64
C ILE A 84 8.21 11.82 -5.95
N SER A 85 7.20 11.10 -6.48
CA SER A 85 7.28 10.42 -7.78
C SER A 85 7.38 11.42 -8.93
N ASP A 86 8.25 11.11 -9.89
CA ASP A 86 8.39 11.88 -11.14
C ASP A 86 7.80 11.11 -12.34
N HIS A 87 7.67 9.77 -12.23
CA HIS A 87 7.27 8.90 -13.34
C HIS A 87 5.76 8.66 -13.37
N TYR A 88 5.14 8.43 -12.20
CA TYR A 88 3.74 8.06 -12.11
C TYR A 88 2.83 9.27 -11.90
N ASP A 89 1.74 9.32 -12.68
CA ASP A 89 0.65 10.29 -12.50
C ASP A 89 -0.53 9.63 -11.79
N PHE A 90 -1.06 10.29 -10.77
CA PHE A 90 -2.24 9.88 -10.02
C PHE A 90 -2.96 11.08 -9.40
N VAL A 91 -4.24 10.91 -9.06
CA VAL A 91 -5.06 11.99 -8.52
C VAL A 91 -5.03 11.96 -6.99
N LYS A 92 -4.67 13.08 -6.37
CA LYS A 92 -4.76 13.26 -4.91
C LYS A 92 -6.18 13.68 -4.54
N THR A 93 -6.92 12.78 -3.89
CA THR A 93 -8.35 12.95 -3.62
C THR A 93 -8.65 13.49 -2.22
N GLY A 94 -7.62 13.60 -1.37
CA GLY A 94 -7.78 13.96 0.05
C GLY A 94 -8.11 12.76 0.96
N ILE A 95 -8.37 11.58 0.39
CA ILE A 95 -8.55 10.32 1.14
C ILE A 95 -7.36 9.43 0.80
N SER A 96 -6.52 9.11 1.77
CA SER A 96 -5.31 8.34 1.51
C SER A 96 -5.13 7.19 2.50
N HIS A 97 -4.52 6.12 2.00
CA HIS A 97 -4.13 4.92 2.75
C HIS A 97 -2.61 4.77 2.69
N PRO A 98 -1.88 4.89 3.81
CA PRO A 98 -0.44 4.71 3.82
C PRO A 98 -0.07 3.23 3.73
N ILE A 99 0.85 2.92 2.82
CA ILE A 99 1.50 1.61 2.72
C ILE A 99 2.95 1.81 3.15
N ILE A 100 3.37 1.12 4.22
CA ILE A 100 4.68 1.27 4.84
C ILE A 100 5.50 0.02 4.58
N LEU A 101 6.49 0.13 3.72
CA LEU A 101 7.43 -0.95 3.46
C LEU A 101 8.63 -0.81 4.40
N THR A 102 8.70 -1.69 5.37
CA THR A 102 9.79 -1.75 6.37
C THR A 102 11.07 -2.34 5.79
N SER A 103 10.95 -3.09 4.68
CA SER A 103 12.07 -3.54 3.87
C SER A 103 11.65 -3.68 2.41
N LEU A 104 12.54 -3.27 1.52
CA LEU A 104 12.38 -3.40 0.09
C LEU A 104 13.58 -4.19 -0.44
N ASN A 105 13.35 -5.46 -0.82
CA ASN A 105 14.39 -6.40 -1.20
C ASN A 105 14.46 -6.57 -2.72
N GLY A 106 15.53 -7.19 -3.21
CA GLY A 106 15.71 -7.52 -4.62
C GLY A 106 16.38 -6.40 -5.41
N MET A 107 16.00 -6.24 -6.67
CA MET A 107 16.66 -5.32 -7.61
C MET A 107 16.09 -3.91 -7.52
N VAL A 108 16.35 -3.22 -6.42
CA VAL A 108 15.90 -1.84 -6.20
C VAL A 108 17.07 -0.94 -5.82
N GLU A 109 17.07 0.28 -6.33
CA GLU A 109 18.09 1.29 -6.10
C GLU A 109 17.45 2.63 -5.74
N ALA A 110 18.24 3.50 -5.10
CA ALA A 110 17.79 4.87 -4.88
C ALA A 110 17.50 5.58 -6.22
N GLY A 111 16.35 6.23 -6.32
CA GLY A 111 15.86 6.85 -7.55
C GLY A 111 14.86 5.99 -8.33
N ASP A 112 14.74 4.69 -8.05
CA ASP A 112 13.61 3.89 -8.54
C ASP A 112 12.30 4.38 -7.92
N GLU A 113 11.18 4.09 -8.54
CA GLU A 113 9.87 4.49 -8.03
C GLU A 113 8.99 3.28 -7.79
N ILE A 114 8.31 3.25 -6.64
CA ILE A 114 7.36 2.20 -6.32
C ILE A 114 5.95 2.77 -6.34
N ALA A 115 5.07 2.09 -7.06
CA ALA A 115 3.67 2.47 -7.23
C ALA A 115 2.74 1.45 -6.60
N ALA A 116 1.66 1.97 -6.01
CA ALA A 116 0.53 1.21 -5.53
C ALA A 116 -0.60 1.27 -6.57
N TYR A 117 -1.18 0.11 -6.84
CA TYR A 117 -2.24 -0.09 -7.81
C TYR A 117 -3.52 -0.60 -7.12
N ALA A 118 -4.65 -0.23 -7.69
CA ALA A 118 -5.95 -0.81 -7.44
C ALA A 118 -6.64 -1.06 -8.77
N ASN A 119 -7.14 -2.29 -9.00
CA ASN A 119 -7.82 -2.67 -10.25
C ASN A 119 -7.03 -2.36 -11.53
N GLY A 120 -5.69 -2.38 -11.47
CA GLY A 120 -4.81 -2.09 -12.60
C GLY A 120 -4.49 -0.61 -12.84
N GLU A 121 -5.06 0.31 -12.05
CA GLU A 121 -4.81 1.74 -12.12
C GLU A 121 -3.85 2.18 -10.99
N VAL A 122 -2.96 3.13 -11.29
CA VAL A 122 -2.06 3.71 -10.27
C VAL A 122 -2.85 4.60 -9.34
N VAL A 123 -2.80 4.29 -8.05
CA VAL A 123 -3.50 5.07 -7.01
C VAL A 123 -2.54 5.81 -6.08
N GLY A 124 -1.23 5.59 -6.23
CA GLY A 124 -0.20 6.31 -5.49
C GLY A 124 1.19 5.82 -5.86
N ALA A 125 2.21 6.64 -5.68
CA ALA A 125 3.58 6.26 -5.93
C ALA A 125 4.55 7.11 -5.09
N THR A 126 5.75 6.57 -4.89
CA THR A 126 6.84 7.25 -4.20
C THR A 126 8.19 6.86 -4.80
N LYS A 127 9.14 7.76 -4.74
CA LYS A 127 10.54 7.49 -5.10
C LYS A 127 11.25 6.79 -3.94
N VAL A 128 12.01 5.76 -4.24
CA VAL A 128 12.88 5.08 -3.28
C VAL A 128 14.09 5.96 -3.01
N VAL A 129 14.15 6.56 -1.83
CA VAL A 129 15.26 7.41 -1.41
C VAL A 129 16.40 6.57 -0.83
N ASP A 130 16.06 5.63 0.05
CA ASP A 130 16.99 4.65 0.62
C ASP A 130 16.38 3.24 0.51
N PRO A 131 16.96 2.35 -0.31
CA PRO A 131 16.46 0.98 -0.45
C PRO A 131 16.51 0.15 0.85
N ASN A 132 17.37 0.53 1.80
CA ASN A 132 17.47 -0.13 3.10
C ASN A 132 16.64 0.53 4.20
N GLY A 133 16.02 1.66 3.88
CA GLY A 133 15.17 2.43 4.77
C GLY A 133 13.70 2.06 4.65
N VAL A 134 12.88 2.76 5.42
CA VAL A 134 11.42 2.66 5.33
C VAL A 134 10.95 3.45 4.11
N THR A 135 10.14 2.80 3.27
CA THR A 135 9.50 3.45 2.12
C THR A 135 8.00 3.59 2.38
N VAL A 136 7.46 4.78 2.20
CA VAL A 136 6.03 5.07 2.44
C VAL A 136 5.37 5.49 1.15
N ILE A 137 4.27 4.83 0.80
CA ILE A 137 3.43 5.14 -0.35
C ILE A 137 2.10 5.67 0.15
N ALA A 138 1.69 6.86 -0.29
CA ALA A 138 0.34 7.36 -0.12
C ALA A 138 -0.53 6.85 -1.28
N ALA A 139 -1.38 5.87 -1.02
CA ALA A 139 -2.39 5.42 -1.99
C ALA A 139 -3.67 6.24 -1.81
N TRP A 140 -4.27 6.73 -2.90
CA TRP A 140 -5.41 7.64 -2.86
C TRP A 140 -6.71 6.90 -3.15
N GLY A 141 -7.68 7.05 -2.25
CA GLY A 141 -9.03 6.51 -2.39
C GLY A 141 -9.86 7.28 -3.41
N GLY A 142 -10.78 6.61 -4.10
CA GLY A 142 -11.76 7.24 -4.98
C GLY A 142 -12.73 8.11 -4.18
N TYR A 143 -13.28 9.12 -4.85
CA TYR A 143 -14.29 10.00 -4.28
C TYR A 143 -15.46 10.14 -5.26
N ASP A 144 -16.67 9.83 -4.79
CA ASP A 144 -17.90 9.98 -5.56
C ASP A 144 -18.97 10.58 -4.65
N GLN A 145 -18.96 11.90 -4.52
CA GLN A 145 -19.99 12.63 -3.76
C GLN A 145 -20.25 14.00 -4.38
N TYR A 146 -21.46 14.51 -4.19
CA TYR A 146 -21.87 15.85 -4.64
C TYR A 146 -21.70 16.10 -6.14
N GLY A 147 -21.69 15.04 -6.97
CA GLY A 147 -21.48 15.13 -8.41
C GLY A 147 -20.01 15.34 -8.82
N ILE A 148 -19.08 15.11 -7.90
CA ILE A 148 -17.64 15.07 -8.15
C ILE A 148 -17.23 13.60 -8.06
N GLU A 149 -16.66 13.08 -9.16
CA GLU A 149 -16.09 11.73 -9.24
C GLU A 149 -14.59 11.85 -9.47
N LEU A 150 -13.79 11.32 -8.54
CA LEU A 150 -12.33 11.27 -8.65
C LEU A 150 -11.86 9.80 -8.59
N PRO A 151 -10.92 9.40 -9.45
CA PRO A 151 -10.39 8.04 -9.47
C PRO A 151 -9.54 7.75 -8.22
N GLY A 152 -9.49 6.48 -7.85
CA GLY A 152 -8.69 5.98 -6.73
C GLY A 152 -9.14 4.58 -6.33
N TYR A 153 -8.55 4.02 -5.28
CA TYR A 153 -8.97 2.75 -4.75
C TYR A 153 -10.36 2.83 -4.11
N THR A 154 -11.04 1.71 -4.06
CA THR A 154 -12.26 1.50 -3.27
C THR A 154 -11.94 0.53 -2.13
N ASP A 155 -12.59 0.69 -0.97
CA ASP A 155 -12.43 -0.24 0.15
C ASP A 155 -12.68 -1.68 -0.28
N GLY A 156 -11.72 -2.56 -0.02
CA GLY A 156 -11.74 -3.96 -0.45
C GLY A 156 -11.05 -4.23 -1.79
N ASP A 157 -10.53 -3.23 -2.49
CA ASP A 157 -9.65 -3.44 -3.63
C ASP A 157 -8.30 -4.03 -3.13
N ALA A 158 -7.73 -4.94 -3.92
CA ALA A 158 -6.44 -5.53 -3.59
C ALA A 158 -5.31 -4.50 -3.73
N ILE A 159 -4.35 -4.55 -2.80
CA ILE A 159 -3.13 -3.75 -2.88
C ILE A 159 -2.14 -4.50 -3.78
N GLU A 160 -1.80 -3.91 -4.92
CA GLU A 160 -0.75 -4.39 -5.80
C GLU A 160 0.38 -3.37 -5.88
N LEU A 161 1.63 -3.84 -5.92
CA LEU A 161 2.82 -2.98 -5.98
C LEU A 161 3.64 -3.29 -7.22
N ARG A 162 4.22 -2.24 -7.83
CA ARG A 162 5.19 -2.35 -8.92
C ARG A 162 6.32 -1.35 -8.73
N VAL A 163 7.48 -1.66 -9.27
CA VAL A 163 8.65 -0.77 -9.24
C VAL A 163 9.05 -0.40 -10.66
N TRP A 164 9.13 0.89 -10.94
CA TRP A 164 9.76 1.40 -12.14
C TRP A 164 11.24 1.67 -11.89
N LYS A 165 12.06 1.09 -12.75
CA LYS A 165 13.52 1.24 -12.72
C LYS A 165 13.95 2.52 -13.46
N HIS A 166 14.46 3.49 -12.75
CA HIS A 166 14.92 4.76 -13.34
C HIS A 166 16.07 4.57 -14.34
N THR A 167 16.88 3.51 -14.19
CA THR A 167 18.04 3.22 -15.03
C THR A 167 17.69 2.54 -16.34
N THR A 168 16.69 1.67 -16.38
CA THR A 168 16.30 0.89 -17.56
C THR A 168 14.99 1.35 -18.19
N GLY A 169 14.15 2.07 -17.43
CA GLY A 169 12.81 2.46 -17.85
C GLY A 169 11.81 1.29 -17.88
N GLU A 170 12.11 0.21 -17.18
CA GLU A 170 11.28 -0.98 -17.10
C GLU A 170 10.48 -0.99 -15.80
N GLU A 171 9.24 -1.47 -15.87
CA GLU A 171 8.42 -1.73 -14.69
C GLU A 171 8.61 -3.18 -14.25
N LEU A 172 8.95 -3.37 -12.98
CA LEU A 172 9.21 -4.67 -12.38
C LEU A 172 8.08 -5.07 -11.44
N TYR A 173 7.85 -6.38 -11.37
CA TYR A 173 6.87 -6.97 -10.47
C TYR A 173 7.37 -7.00 -9.02
N VAL A 174 6.43 -6.82 -8.08
CA VAL A 174 6.72 -6.82 -6.64
C VAL A 174 5.83 -7.85 -5.95
N THR A 175 6.44 -8.77 -5.21
CA THR A 175 5.70 -9.57 -4.21
C THR A 175 5.79 -8.88 -2.87
N ALA A 176 4.64 -8.71 -2.21
CA ALA A 176 4.56 -8.04 -0.94
C ALA A 176 3.97 -8.95 0.14
N ASP A 177 4.62 -8.96 1.31
CA ASP A 177 4.13 -9.60 2.53
C ASP A 177 3.65 -8.49 3.47
N LEU A 178 2.34 -8.21 3.40
CA LEU A 178 1.69 -7.09 4.07
C LEU A 178 0.76 -7.60 5.17
N ASP A 179 0.59 -6.83 6.25
CA ASP A 179 -0.34 -7.11 7.36
C ASP A 179 -1.83 -6.88 6.99
N GLY A 180 -2.09 -6.32 5.80
CA GLY A 180 -3.39 -6.20 5.15
C GLY A 180 -3.23 -6.25 3.65
N SER A 181 -4.09 -7.01 2.96
CA SER A 181 -4.00 -7.20 1.50
C SER A 181 -4.94 -6.30 0.70
N TYR A 182 -5.78 -5.54 1.39
CA TYR A 182 -6.83 -4.72 0.79
C TYR A 182 -6.86 -3.33 1.37
N TYR A 183 -7.20 -2.36 0.52
CA TYR A 183 -7.46 -1.00 0.96
C TYR A 183 -8.67 -0.94 1.88
N GLY A 184 -8.61 -0.11 2.92
CA GLY A 184 -9.71 0.12 3.86
C GLY A 184 -9.87 -0.92 4.98
N GLU A 185 -9.14 -2.03 4.98
CA GLU A 185 -9.19 -3.01 6.08
C GLU A 185 -8.61 -2.46 7.39
N THR A 186 -7.56 -1.67 7.28
CA THR A 186 -6.85 -1.03 8.39
C THR A 186 -6.59 0.44 8.07
N PRO A 187 -6.31 1.30 9.04
CA PRO A 187 -5.96 2.69 8.78
C PRO A 187 -4.65 2.87 7.99
N LEU A 188 -3.77 1.89 8.04
CA LEU A 188 -2.53 1.79 7.28
C LEU A 188 -2.20 0.32 7.04
N THR A 189 -1.37 0.05 6.05
CA THR A 189 -0.82 -1.29 5.80
C THR A 189 0.70 -1.25 5.93
N SER A 190 1.28 -2.26 6.56
CA SER A 190 2.73 -2.37 6.71
C SER A 190 3.25 -3.76 6.35
N GLY A 191 4.52 -3.82 5.97
CA GLY A 191 5.12 -5.11 5.65
C GLY A 191 6.44 -5.00 4.89
N SER A 192 6.79 -6.06 4.19
CA SER A 192 7.98 -6.14 3.35
C SER A 192 7.61 -6.37 1.88
N ALA A 193 8.49 -5.96 0.98
CA ALA A 193 8.31 -6.19 -0.45
C ALA A 193 9.60 -6.71 -1.08
N THR A 194 9.46 -7.53 -2.14
CA THR A 194 10.57 -8.04 -2.93
C THR A 194 10.35 -7.74 -4.40
N VAL A 195 11.31 -7.05 -5.01
CA VAL A 195 11.30 -6.69 -6.43
C VAL A 195 11.95 -7.81 -7.24
N HIS A 196 11.22 -8.30 -8.24
CA HIS A 196 11.69 -9.38 -9.11
C HIS A 196 12.14 -8.85 -10.46
N ASP A 197 13.25 -9.38 -10.95
CA ASP A 197 13.72 -9.12 -12.29
C ASP A 197 12.78 -9.79 -13.32
N MET A 198 11.98 -8.99 -14.01
CA MET A 198 11.11 -9.48 -15.10
C MET A 198 11.89 -9.80 -16.40
N SER A 199 13.16 -9.41 -16.49
CA SER A 199 14.02 -9.81 -17.61
C SER A 199 14.46 -11.28 -17.51
N ALA A 200 14.36 -11.88 -16.33
CA ALA A 200 14.50 -13.32 -16.16
C ALA A 200 13.19 -13.99 -16.50
N VAL A 201 13.01 -14.38 -17.75
CA VAL A 201 11.96 -15.35 -18.10
C VAL A 201 12.09 -16.53 -17.16
N PRO A 202 11.05 -16.91 -16.41
CA PRO A 202 11.13 -18.07 -15.52
C PRO A 202 11.66 -19.28 -16.27
N MET A 203 12.58 -20.04 -15.68
CA MET A 203 13.11 -21.22 -16.34
C MET A 203 12.14 -22.42 -16.26
N ASP A 204 11.22 -22.37 -15.31
CA ASP A 204 10.28 -23.46 -15.00
C ASP A 204 8.84 -22.94 -14.86
N PHE A 205 7.88 -23.81 -15.15
CA PHE A 205 6.49 -23.60 -14.73
C PHE A 205 6.40 -23.82 -13.24
N VAL A 206 5.99 -22.81 -12.49
CA VAL A 206 5.80 -22.90 -11.03
C VAL A 206 4.39 -22.44 -10.69
N LEU A 207 3.77 -23.12 -9.73
CA LEU A 207 2.55 -22.71 -9.07
C LEU A 207 2.85 -22.68 -7.57
N ASN A 208 2.91 -21.50 -7.00
CA ASN A 208 3.24 -21.31 -5.61
C ASN A 208 2.03 -21.56 -4.69
N GLN A 209 2.31 -21.82 -3.42
CA GLN A 209 1.28 -21.87 -2.41
C GLN A 209 0.65 -20.49 -2.25
N ASN A 210 -0.68 -20.47 -2.15
CA ASN A 210 -1.42 -19.24 -1.93
C ASN A 210 -1.05 -18.57 -0.60
N TYR A 211 -1.01 -17.23 -0.62
CA TYR A 211 -0.75 -16.42 0.56
C TYR A 211 -1.74 -15.24 0.64
N PRO A 212 -2.29 -14.94 1.85
CA PRO A 212 -2.16 -15.71 3.09
C PRO A 212 -2.83 -17.09 3.01
N ASN A 213 -2.35 -18.05 3.86
CA ASN A 213 -2.97 -19.35 4.04
C ASN A 213 -2.81 -19.79 5.51
N PRO A 214 -3.86 -19.86 6.36
CA PRO A 214 -5.28 -19.62 5.99
C PRO A 214 -5.57 -18.21 5.54
N PHE A 215 -6.62 -18.02 4.71
CA PHE A 215 -7.04 -16.73 4.17
C PHE A 215 -8.42 -16.28 4.69
N ASN A 216 -8.66 -14.96 4.70
CA ASN A 216 -9.94 -14.37 5.08
C ASN A 216 -10.06 -12.92 4.54
N PRO A 217 -10.97 -12.61 3.63
CA PRO A 217 -11.75 -13.52 2.78
C PRO A 217 -10.99 -13.95 1.53
N SER A 218 -9.77 -13.46 1.30
CA SER A 218 -9.07 -13.65 0.03
C SER A 218 -7.63 -14.11 0.18
N THR A 219 -7.06 -14.53 -0.93
CA THR A 219 -5.70 -15.01 -1.03
C THR A 219 -5.14 -14.77 -2.42
N GLN A 220 -3.83 -14.58 -2.53
CA GLN A 220 -3.11 -14.48 -3.79
C GLN A 220 -2.50 -15.84 -4.15
N ILE A 221 -2.51 -16.14 -5.44
CA ILE A 221 -1.89 -17.33 -6.02
C ILE A 221 -0.88 -16.85 -7.06
N GLU A 222 0.37 -17.16 -6.84
CA GLU A 222 1.46 -16.80 -7.76
C GLU A 222 1.81 -18.00 -8.65
N TYR A 223 2.07 -17.72 -9.91
CA TYR A 223 2.56 -18.72 -10.84
C TYR A 223 3.54 -18.11 -11.86
N SER A 224 4.39 -18.94 -12.43
CA SER A 224 5.36 -18.49 -13.43
C SER A 224 5.29 -19.33 -14.70
N LEU A 225 5.52 -18.65 -15.83
CA LEU A 225 5.48 -19.24 -17.15
C LEU A 225 6.81 -18.99 -17.89
N PRO A 226 7.60 -20.02 -18.26
CA PRO A 226 8.82 -19.84 -19.03
C PRO A 226 8.55 -19.44 -20.49
N GLU A 227 7.37 -19.71 -21.00
CA GLU A 227 6.93 -19.32 -22.35
C GLU A 227 5.45 -18.92 -22.34
N SER A 228 5.05 -18.07 -23.29
CA SER A 228 3.65 -17.68 -23.46
C SER A 228 2.80 -18.87 -23.87
N GLY A 229 1.65 -19.05 -23.22
CA GLY A 229 0.79 -20.20 -23.49
C GLY A 229 -0.63 -20.06 -22.95
N GLN A 230 -1.47 -21.05 -23.27
CA GLN A 230 -2.82 -21.15 -22.71
C GLN A 230 -2.71 -21.58 -21.26
N VAL A 231 -3.29 -20.79 -20.36
CA VAL A 231 -3.34 -21.05 -18.91
C VAL A 231 -4.79 -21.16 -18.48
N THR A 232 -5.09 -22.18 -17.68
CA THR A 232 -6.35 -22.29 -16.95
C THR A 232 -6.02 -22.51 -15.49
N LEU A 233 -6.36 -21.55 -14.63
CA LEU A 233 -6.23 -21.63 -13.18
C LEU A 233 -7.62 -21.63 -12.56
N SER A 234 -7.98 -22.70 -11.87
CA SER A 234 -9.33 -22.92 -11.35
C SER A 234 -9.31 -23.41 -9.91
N ILE A 235 -10.29 -22.98 -9.14
CA ILE A 235 -10.51 -23.36 -7.74
C ILE A 235 -11.55 -24.48 -7.69
N TYR A 236 -11.25 -25.51 -6.91
CA TYR A 236 -12.11 -26.68 -6.67
C TYR A 236 -12.37 -26.89 -5.17
N ASP A 237 -13.53 -27.38 -4.83
CA ASP A 237 -13.80 -27.87 -3.49
C ASP A 237 -13.22 -29.30 -3.30
N VAL A 238 -13.28 -29.81 -2.06
CA VAL A 238 -12.75 -31.14 -1.70
C VAL A 238 -13.45 -32.30 -2.42
N SER A 239 -14.62 -32.09 -3.01
CA SER A 239 -15.34 -33.07 -3.82
C SER A 239 -14.90 -33.04 -5.30
N GLY A 240 -14.00 -32.14 -5.68
CA GLY A 240 -13.57 -31.92 -7.07
C GLY A 240 -14.54 -31.10 -7.89
N ARG A 241 -15.51 -30.44 -7.27
CA ARG A 241 -16.45 -29.55 -7.98
C ARG A 241 -15.78 -28.22 -8.22
N LEU A 242 -15.85 -27.73 -9.47
CA LEU A 242 -15.37 -26.39 -9.86
C LEU A 242 -16.13 -25.31 -9.05
N VAL A 243 -15.39 -24.43 -8.39
CA VAL A 243 -15.89 -23.28 -7.64
C VAL A 243 -15.78 -22.02 -8.48
N GLN A 244 -14.58 -21.73 -9.01
CA GLN A 244 -14.33 -20.56 -9.84
C GLN A 244 -13.13 -20.80 -10.75
N THR A 245 -13.16 -20.25 -11.96
CA THR A 245 -11.98 -20.13 -12.81
C THR A 245 -11.44 -18.72 -12.67
N LEU A 246 -10.18 -18.61 -12.27
CA LEU A 246 -9.50 -17.33 -12.03
C LEU A 246 -8.78 -16.83 -13.29
N VAL A 247 -8.18 -17.75 -14.05
CA VAL A 247 -7.50 -17.46 -15.32
C VAL A 247 -7.97 -18.46 -16.35
N ASP A 248 -8.32 -18.00 -17.56
CA ASP A 248 -8.60 -18.84 -18.73
C ASP A 248 -8.29 -18.06 -20.01
N GLY A 249 -7.08 -18.23 -20.52
CA GLY A 249 -6.64 -17.51 -21.71
C GLY A 249 -5.16 -17.66 -22.00
N VAL A 250 -4.71 -16.98 -23.06
CA VAL A 250 -3.29 -16.93 -23.42
C VAL A 250 -2.62 -15.89 -22.50
N VAL A 251 -1.62 -16.35 -21.75
CA VAL A 251 -0.83 -15.54 -20.83
C VAL A 251 0.61 -15.47 -21.34
N ALA A 252 1.23 -14.31 -21.26
CA ALA A 252 2.63 -14.11 -21.66
C ALA A 252 3.59 -14.88 -20.73
N SER A 253 4.83 -15.10 -21.20
CA SER A 253 5.90 -15.58 -20.30
C SER A 253 6.16 -14.57 -19.21
N GLY A 254 6.50 -15.05 -17.99
CA GLY A 254 6.77 -14.18 -16.83
C GLY A 254 6.20 -14.72 -15.53
N TYR A 255 6.25 -13.88 -14.50
CA TYR A 255 5.64 -14.14 -13.21
C TYR A 255 4.26 -13.50 -13.16
N HIS A 256 3.29 -14.20 -12.62
CA HIS A 256 1.89 -13.79 -12.58
C HIS A 256 1.30 -14.00 -11.20
N THR A 257 0.40 -13.10 -10.80
CA THR A 257 -0.39 -13.22 -9.58
C THR A 257 -1.86 -13.10 -9.90
N VAL A 258 -2.69 -13.89 -9.25
CA VAL A 258 -4.14 -13.77 -9.31
C VAL A 258 -4.73 -13.87 -7.92
N THR A 259 -5.70 -13.03 -7.63
CA THR A 259 -6.39 -12.99 -6.34
C THR A 259 -7.69 -13.80 -6.40
N TRP A 260 -7.89 -14.68 -5.42
CA TRP A 260 -9.18 -15.29 -5.17
C TRP A 260 -9.82 -14.70 -3.90
N ASN A 261 -10.98 -14.13 -4.03
CA ASN A 261 -11.71 -13.43 -2.97
C ASN A 261 -12.73 -14.32 -2.22
N GLY A 262 -12.55 -15.65 -2.25
CA GLY A 262 -13.44 -16.58 -1.57
C GLY A 262 -14.87 -16.62 -2.12
N LYS A 263 -15.05 -16.33 -3.41
CA LYS A 263 -16.36 -16.38 -4.09
C LYS A 263 -16.41 -17.49 -5.14
N ASP A 264 -17.61 -17.95 -5.44
CA ASP A 264 -17.87 -18.83 -6.56
C ASP A 264 -18.07 -18.05 -7.88
N SER A 265 -18.25 -18.75 -8.99
CA SER A 265 -18.49 -18.15 -10.30
C SER A 265 -19.78 -17.34 -10.41
N ALA A 266 -20.70 -17.46 -9.44
CA ALA A 266 -21.93 -16.66 -9.34
C ALA A 266 -21.77 -15.45 -8.42
N GLY A 267 -20.56 -15.26 -7.83
CA GLY A 267 -20.27 -14.14 -6.92
C GLY A 267 -20.71 -14.38 -5.46
N HIS A 268 -21.18 -15.58 -5.10
CA HIS A 268 -21.54 -15.90 -3.74
C HIS A 268 -20.32 -16.30 -2.92
N THR A 269 -20.23 -15.81 -1.68
CA THR A 269 -19.18 -16.22 -0.75
C THR A 269 -19.25 -17.72 -0.46
N VAL A 270 -18.13 -18.40 -0.59
CA VAL A 270 -18.03 -19.84 -0.31
C VAL A 270 -17.89 -20.11 1.19
N SER A 271 -18.20 -21.33 1.64
CA SER A 271 -18.04 -21.73 3.03
C SER A 271 -16.57 -21.80 3.41
N ALA A 272 -16.26 -21.57 4.70
CA ALA A 272 -14.93 -21.88 5.23
C ALA A 272 -14.60 -23.35 5.02
N GLY A 273 -13.41 -23.65 4.51
CA GLY A 273 -13.00 -25.02 4.20
C GLY A 273 -11.68 -25.09 3.44
N LEU A 274 -11.35 -26.31 2.99
CA LEU A 274 -10.21 -26.59 2.13
C LEU A 274 -10.63 -26.48 0.66
N TYR A 275 -9.82 -25.77 -0.13
CA TYR A 275 -9.95 -25.65 -1.57
C TYR A 275 -8.66 -26.07 -2.25
N ILE A 276 -8.74 -26.49 -3.49
CA ILE A 276 -7.63 -26.98 -4.32
C ILE A 276 -7.60 -26.16 -5.61
N TYR A 277 -6.44 -25.84 -6.08
CA TYR A 277 -6.25 -25.18 -7.37
C TYR A 277 -5.12 -25.82 -8.17
#